data_65ae3d85f9bed58ea036563138c7bec0
#
_entry.id   65ae3d85f9bed58ea036563138c7bec0
#
_cell.length_a   1.000
_cell.length_b   1.000
_cell.length_c   1.000
_cell.angle_alpha   90.00
_cell.angle_beta   90.00
_cell.angle_gamma   90.00
#
_symmetry.space_group_name_H-M   'P 1'
#
loop_
_entity.id
_entity.type
_entity.pdbx_description
1 polymer ?
#
loop_
_entity_poly.entity_id
_entity_poly.type
_entity_poly.pdbx_seq_one_letter_code
_entity_poly.pdbx_strand_id
1 'polypeptide(L)'
;EMVKQTKCVLTTVGPYQLYGPSIVKQCAANGTDYVDLCGEPGWMHEMINEHAEQAKETGARIVFSCGFDSIPFDLGVYFLQKEVIAQHGKPASNVRGRVRAMNGEFSGGTAASLSATMASLKEKPELFAVLANPFSLSNGFTGPEQAPDSKAVYDEKLETWVAPFFMAPINTKNV
;
A
#
# COMPACT_ATOMS: atom_id res chain seq x y z
N GLU A 1 23.86 -10.94 7.02
CA GLU A 1 24.51 -11.90 6.08
C GLU A 1 23.55 -12.37 4.98
N MET A 2 22.30 -12.76 5.30
CA MET A 2 21.32 -13.28 4.32
C MET A 2 21.12 -12.34 3.12
N VAL A 3 20.88 -11.05 3.36
CA VAL A 3 20.62 -10.08 2.28
C VAL A 3 21.77 -9.93 1.28
N LYS A 4 23.02 -10.20 1.69
CA LYS A 4 24.18 -10.15 0.81
C LYS A 4 24.31 -11.35 -0.12
N GLN A 5 23.53 -12.39 0.10
CA GLN A 5 23.58 -13.65 -0.64
C GLN A 5 22.46 -13.78 -1.66
N THR A 6 21.59 -12.76 -1.77
CA THR A 6 20.45 -12.78 -2.68
C THR A 6 20.31 -11.44 -3.41
N LYS A 7 19.65 -11.46 -4.54
CA LYS A 7 19.28 -10.23 -5.29
C LYS A 7 18.01 -9.58 -4.76
N CYS A 8 17.11 -10.38 -4.20
CA CYS A 8 15.84 -9.91 -3.70
C CYS A 8 15.41 -10.72 -2.49
N VAL A 9 14.86 -10.04 -1.50
CA VAL A 9 14.20 -10.66 -0.36
C VAL A 9 12.69 -10.47 -0.52
N LEU A 10 11.96 -11.59 -0.55
CA LEU A 10 10.49 -11.61 -0.45
C LEU A 10 10.12 -12.12 0.95
N THR A 11 9.31 -11.35 1.67
CA THR A 11 8.87 -11.74 3.01
C THR A 11 7.36 -11.65 3.20
N THR A 12 6.81 -12.61 3.90
CA THR A 12 5.41 -12.65 4.33
C THR A 12 5.27 -12.61 5.85
N VAL A 13 6.35 -12.24 6.55
CA VAL A 13 6.43 -12.26 8.02
C VAL A 13 5.88 -10.96 8.58
N GLY A 14 4.63 -10.96 9.00
CA GLY A 14 3.98 -9.88 9.73
C GLY A 14 3.73 -10.23 11.21
N PRO A 15 3.39 -9.26 12.08
CA PRO A 15 3.30 -7.81 11.81
C PRO A 15 4.63 -7.18 11.40
N TYR A 16 4.60 -6.43 10.31
CA TYR A 16 5.82 -5.86 9.73
C TYR A 16 6.47 -4.81 10.63
N GLN A 17 5.68 -4.02 11.33
CA GLN A 17 6.17 -3.05 12.31
C GLN A 17 7.00 -3.69 13.44
N LEU A 18 6.79 -4.99 13.73
CA LEU A 18 7.54 -5.71 14.76
C LEU A 18 8.78 -6.41 14.20
N TYR A 19 8.70 -6.95 12.99
CA TYR A 19 9.75 -7.84 12.44
C TYR A 19 10.45 -7.29 11.20
N GLY A 20 9.86 -6.28 10.53
CA GLY A 20 10.31 -5.73 9.26
C GLY A 20 11.50 -4.75 9.31
N PRO A 21 11.64 -3.88 10.35
CA PRO A 21 12.59 -2.76 10.28
C PRO A 21 14.03 -3.20 9.98
N SER A 22 14.52 -4.23 10.65
CA SER A 22 15.91 -4.71 10.46
C SER A 22 16.18 -5.22 9.05
N ILE A 23 15.21 -5.90 8.42
CA ILE A 23 15.41 -6.47 7.09
C ILE A 23 15.34 -5.39 6.01
N VAL A 24 14.41 -4.43 6.11
CA VAL A 24 14.34 -3.27 5.20
C VAL A 24 15.62 -2.48 5.27
N LYS A 25 16.08 -2.14 6.47
CA LYS A 25 17.37 -1.44 6.69
C LYS A 25 18.53 -2.17 6.03
N GLN A 26 18.62 -3.48 6.20
CA GLN A 26 19.74 -4.25 5.63
C GLN A 26 19.62 -4.37 4.09
N CYS A 27 18.43 -4.47 3.55
CA CYS A 27 18.23 -4.47 2.10
C CYS A 27 18.64 -3.11 1.51
N ALA A 28 18.17 -2.01 2.07
CA ALA A 28 18.55 -0.67 1.65
C ALA A 28 20.07 -0.43 1.72
N ALA A 29 20.73 -0.89 2.78
CA ALA A 29 22.16 -0.68 2.97
C ALA A 29 23.06 -1.54 2.05
N ASN A 30 22.56 -2.63 1.49
CA ASN A 30 23.36 -3.57 0.70
C ASN A 30 22.96 -3.65 -0.78
N GLY A 31 22.07 -2.79 -1.26
CA GLY A 31 21.61 -2.81 -2.64
C GLY A 31 20.77 -4.03 -2.99
N THR A 32 20.15 -4.65 -1.99
CA THR A 32 19.30 -5.84 -2.17
C THR A 32 17.85 -5.42 -2.29
N ASP A 33 17.15 -5.90 -3.30
CA ASP A 33 15.73 -5.63 -3.48
C ASP A 33 14.90 -6.24 -2.34
N TYR A 34 13.79 -5.59 -2.03
CA TYR A 34 12.86 -6.05 -1.01
C TYR A 34 11.43 -5.96 -1.51
N VAL A 35 10.64 -7.01 -1.28
CA VAL A 35 9.20 -7.04 -1.54
C VAL A 35 8.47 -7.74 -0.41
N ASP A 36 7.28 -7.24 -0.09
CA ASP A 36 6.40 -7.82 0.93
C ASP A 36 4.92 -7.74 0.52
N LEU A 37 4.04 -8.14 1.42
CA LEU A 37 2.59 -7.99 1.29
C LEU A 37 2.01 -7.15 2.45
N CYS A 38 2.74 -6.14 2.88
CA CYS A 38 2.42 -5.31 4.02
C CYS A 38 1.12 -4.51 3.80
N GLY A 39 0.30 -4.45 4.84
CA GLY A 39 -0.90 -3.60 4.94
C GLY A 39 -0.83 -2.64 6.13
N GLU A 40 0.37 -2.17 6.51
CA GLU A 40 0.63 -1.32 7.67
C GLU A 40 1.20 0.05 7.24
N PRO A 41 0.35 1.00 6.74
CA PRO A 41 0.82 2.25 6.14
C PRO A 41 1.67 3.12 7.06
N GLY A 42 1.39 3.10 8.37
CA GLY A 42 2.21 3.83 9.35
C GLY A 42 3.65 3.36 9.37
N TRP A 43 3.87 2.05 9.41
CA TRP A 43 5.19 1.45 9.34
C TRP A 43 5.87 1.69 7.98
N MET A 44 5.13 1.53 6.88
CA MET A 44 5.67 1.82 5.55
C MET A 44 6.16 3.27 5.43
N HIS A 45 5.40 4.23 5.96
CA HIS A 45 5.79 5.63 6.01
C HIS A 45 7.09 5.85 6.79
N GLU A 46 7.25 5.20 7.95
CA GLU A 46 8.50 5.25 8.74
C GLU A 46 9.67 4.69 7.92
N MET A 47 9.52 3.53 7.31
CA MET A 47 10.60 2.89 6.52
C MET A 47 10.99 3.71 5.28
N ILE A 48 10.03 4.33 4.60
CA ILE A 48 10.30 5.23 3.48
C ILE A 48 11.13 6.42 3.97
N ASN A 49 10.71 7.09 5.04
CA ASN A 49 11.41 8.25 5.56
C ASN A 49 12.84 7.92 6.04
N GLU A 50 13.03 6.75 6.63
CA GLU A 50 14.33 6.36 7.18
C GLU A 50 15.30 5.82 6.12
N HIS A 51 14.81 5.16 5.07
CA HIS A 51 15.67 4.34 4.21
C HIS A 51 15.60 4.66 2.72
N ALA A 52 14.72 5.56 2.25
CA ALA A 52 14.56 5.84 0.83
C ALA A 52 15.84 6.39 0.18
N GLU A 53 16.53 7.33 0.82
CA GLU A 53 17.77 7.90 0.28
C GLU A 53 18.89 6.85 0.24
N GLN A 54 19.05 6.04 1.28
CA GLN A 54 20.03 4.97 1.29
C GLN A 54 19.74 3.91 0.21
N ALA A 55 18.48 3.53 0.03
CA ALA A 55 18.08 2.60 -1.01
C ALA A 55 18.39 3.15 -2.42
N LYS A 56 18.15 4.45 -2.62
CA LYS A 56 18.47 5.14 -3.87
C LYS A 56 19.97 5.16 -4.15
N GLU A 57 20.81 5.44 -3.14
CA GLU A 57 22.26 5.44 -3.26
C GLU A 57 22.83 4.07 -3.61
N THR A 58 22.30 3.00 -3.00
CA THR A 58 22.76 1.62 -3.23
C THR A 58 22.13 0.94 -4.44
N GLY A 59 21.05 1.52 -4.99
CA GLY A 59 20.25 0.95 -6.07
C GLY A 59 19.25 -0.13 -5.61
N ALA A 60 19.03 -0.30 -4.32
CA ALA A 60 18.01 -1.22 -3.79
C ALA A 60 16.60 -0.74 -4.14
N ARG A 61 15.76 -1.65 -4.63
CA ARG A 61 14.33 -1.40 -4.86
C ARG A 61 13.55 -1.97 -3.68
N ILE A 62 12.97 -1.06 -2.87
CA ILE A 62 12.15 -1.43 -1.72
C ILE A 62 10.69 -1.20 -2.10
N VAL A 63 9.92 -2.28 -2.26
CA VAL A 63 8.54 -2.22 -2.72
C VAL A 63 7.65 -2.94 -1.71
N PHE A 64 6.83 -2.17 -1.02
CA PHE A 64 5.83 -2.68 -0.08
C PHE A 64 4.55 -3.11 -0.80
N SER A 65 3.70 -3.85 -0.09
CA SER A 65 2.32 -4.15 -0.53
C SER A 65 2.23 -4.90 -1.86
N CYS A 66 3.17 -5.80 -2.16
CA CYS A 66 3.16 -6.61 -3.38
C CYS A 66 2.23 -7.83 -3.31
N GLY A 67 1.25 -7.81 -2.43
CA GLY A 67 0.29 -8.89 -2.25
C GLY A 67 -1.02 -8.69 -3.02
N PHE A 68 -1.94 -9.63 -2.82
CA PHE A 68 -3.26 -9.63 -3.44
C PHE A 68 -4.05 -8.35 -3.13
N ASP A 69 -3.88 -7.78 -1.96
CA ASP A 69 -4.64 -6.59 -1.55
C ASP A 69 -4.39 -5.38 -2.44
N SER A 70 -3.16 -5.22 -2.96
CA SER A 70 -2.75 -4.00 -3.67
C SER A 70 -2.45 -4.24 -5.15
N ILE A 71 -1.73 -5.29 -5.50
CA ILE A 71 -1.29 -5.55 -6.88
C ILE A 71 -2.42 -5.56 -7.92
N PRO A 72 -3.56 -6.23 -7.71
CA PRO A 72 -4.66 -6.21 -8.68
C PRO A 72 -5.25 -4.82 -8.90
N PHE A 73 -5.24 -3.96 -7.88
CA PHE A 73 -5.75 -2.59 -7.98
C PHE A 73 -4.75 -1.69 -8.70
N ASP A 74 -3.48 -1.70 -8.30
CA ASP A 74 -2.41 -0.90 -8.91
C ASP A 74 -2.24 -1.26 -10.39
N LEU A 75 -1.99 -2.52 -10.71
CA LEU A 75 -1.84 -2.98 -12.09
C LEU A 75 -3.15 -2.86 -12.89
N GLY A 76 -4.30 -2.97 -12.24
CA GLY A 76 -5.61 -2.75 -12.85
C GLY A 76 -5.80 -1.29 -13.29
N VAL A 77 -5.41 -0.34 -12.45
CA VAL A 77 -5.44 1.09 -12.80
C VAL A 77 -4.42 1.39 -13.90
N TYR A 78 -3.19 0.87 -13.79
CA TYR A 78 -2.17 1.03 -14.82
C TYR A 78 -2.66 0.50 -16.18
N PHE A 79 -3.20 -0.71 -16.23
CA PHE A 79 -3.75 -1.31 -17.45
C PHE A 79 -4.88 -0.47 -18.03
N LEU A 80 -5.84 -0.07 -17.20
CA LEU A 80 -6.96 0.77 -17.61
C LEU A 80 -6.47 2.10 -18.19
N GLN A 81 -5.58 2.79 -17.52
CA GLN A 81 -5.05 4.08 -17.98
C GLN A 81 -4.30 3.94 -19.31
N LYS A 82 -3.52 2.87 -19.49
CA LYS A 82 -2.83 2.58 -20.74
C LYS A 82 -3.81 2.41 -21.90
N GLU A 83 -4.89 1.66 -21.70
CA GLU A 83 -5.92 1.45 -22.71
C GLU A 83 -6.69 2.74 -23.01
N VAL A 84 -7.04 3.52 -22.00
CA VAL A 84 -7.73 4.82 -22.17
C VAL A 84 -6.86 5.80 -22.94
N ILE A 85 -5.58 5.89 -22.64
CA ILE A 85 -4.64 6.75 -23.37
C ILE A 85 -4.53 6.30 -24.85
N ALA A 86 -4.43 5.01 -25.10
CA ALA A 86 -4.37 4.48 -26.46
C ALA A 86 -5.62 4.80 -27.28
N GLN A 87 -6.80 4.79 -26.67
CA GLN A 87 -8.09 5.04 -27.35
C GLN A 87 -8.45 6.53 -27.44
N HIS A 88 -8.10 7.33 -26.43
CA HIS A 88 -8.59 8.70 -26.27
C HIS A 88 -7.48 9.77 -26.24
N GLY A 89 -6.20 9.36 -26.29
CA GLY A 89 -5.05 10.26 -26.27
C GLY A 89 -4.76 10.94 -24.92
N LYS A 90 -5.53 10.64 -23.87
CA LYS A 90 -5.36 11.19 -22.53
C LYS A 90 -5.84 10.22 -21.46
N PRO A 91 -5.29 10.28 -20.24
CA PRO A 91 -5.73 9.41 -19.15
C PRO A 91 -7.14 9.74 -18.68
N ALA A 92 -7.80 8.77 -18.07
CA ALA A 92 -9.04 8.99 -17.33
C ALA A 92 -8.76 9.86 -16.10
N SER A 93 -9.56 10.90 -15.91
CA SER A 93 -9.44 11.80 -14.74
C SER A 93 -9.97 11.21 -13.43
N ASN A 94 -10.74 10.14 -13.52
CA ASN A 94 -11.32 9.48 -12.36
C ASN A 94 -11.43 7.97 -12.61
N VAL A 95 -10.86 7.18 -11.72
CA VAL A 95 -10.94 5.72 -11.74
C VAL A 95 -11.58 5.25 -10.44
N ARG A 96 -12.55 4.38 -10.52
CA ARG A 96 -13.24 3.80 -9.35
C ARG A 96 -13.15 2.29 -9.38
N GLY A 97 -12.31 1.73 -8.53
CA GLY A 97 -12.26 0.29 -8.29
C GLY A 97 -13.52 -0.19 -7.56
N ARG A 98 -14.03 -1.36 -7.94
CA ARG A 98 -15.17 -2.01 -7.26
C ARG A 98 -14.89 -3.49 -7.12
N VAL A 99 -14.94 -3.99 -5.88
CA VAL A 99 -14.87 -5.42 -5.60
C VAL A 99 -16.28 -5.99 -5.74
N ARG A 100 -16.48 -6.81 -6.75
CA ARG A 100 -17.80 -7.40 -7.05
C ARG A 100 -18.10 -8.64 -6.22
N ALA A 101 -17.10 -9.45 -6.00
CA ALA A 101 -17.20 -10.66 -5.19
C ALA A 101 -15.85 -11.01 -4.59
N MET A 102 -15.87 -11.55 -3.39
CA MET A 102 -14.70 -12.03 -2.69
C MET A 102 -15.09 -13.27 -1.88
N ASN A 103 -14.22 -14.26 -1.86
CA ASN A 103 -14.38 -15.46 -1.03
C ASN A 103 -13.09 -15.69 -0.26
N GLY A 104 -13.17 -15.73 1.05
CA GLY A 104 -12.03 -15.92 1.93
C GLY A 104 -12.32 -15.45 3.35
N GLU A 105 -11.38 -15.73 4.25
CA GLU A 105 -11.42 -15.33 5.64
C GLU A 105 -10.17 -14.51 6.00
N PHE A 106 -10.25 -13.75 7.08
CA PHE A 106 -9.08 -13.05 7.62
C PHE A 106 -8.05 -14.05 8.14
N SER A 107 -6.81 -13.88 7.71
CA SER A 107 -5.71 -14.65 8.27
C SER A 107 -5.37 -14.19 9.70
N GLY A 108 -4.77 -15.09 10.49
CA GLY A 108 -4.22 -14.73 11.80
C GLY A 108 -3.19 -13.61 11.72
N GLY A 109 -2.40 -13.54 10.64
CA GLY A 109 -1.45 -12.46 10.37
C GLY A 109 -2.14 -11.11 10.21
N THR A 110 -3.25 -11.04 9.46
CA THR A 110 -4.04 -9.82 9.29
C THR A 110 -4.59 -9.32 10.63
N ALA A 111 -5.13 -10.23 11.46
CA ALA A 111 -5.63 -9.88 12.79
C ALA A 111 -4.50 -9.37 13.71
N ALA A 112 -3.33 -10.00 13.66
CA ALA A 112 -2.16 -9.58 14.44
C ALA A 112 -1.65 -8.19 13.99
N SER A 113 -1.55 -7.93 12.69
CA SER A 113 -1.14 -6.61 12.14
C SER A 113 -2.14 -5.51 12.53
N LEU A 114 -3.44 -5.77 12.47
CA LEU A 114 -4.44 -4.82 12.91
C LEU A 114 -4.29 -4.50 14.41
N SER A 115 -4.11 -5.52 15.23
CA SER A 115 -3.90 -5.36 16.67
C SER A 115 -2.64 -4.55 16.99
N ALA A 116 -1.54 -4.82 16.29
CA ALA A 116 -0.29 -4.08 16.42
C ALA A 116 -0.45 -2.62 15.96
N THR A 117 -1.15 -2.36 14.87
CA THR A 117 -1.44 -0.99 14.40
C THR A 117 -2.27 -0.22 15.44
N MET A 118 -3.28 -0.84 16.04
CA MET A 118 -4.06 -0.19 17.11
C MET A 118 -3.24 0.12 18.36
N ALA A 119 -2.27 -0.73 18.71
CA ALA A 119 -1.33 -0.46 19.79
C ALA A 119 -0.41 0.72 19.44
N SER A 120 0.17 0.73 18.23
CA SER A 120 1.04 1.81 17.77
C SER A 120 0.33 3.17 17.73
N LEU A 121 -0.95 3.23 17.35
CA LEU A 121 -1.74 4.47 17.37
C LEU A 121 -1.95 5.05 18.78
N LYS A 122 -1.93 4.22 19.81
CA LYS A 122 -1.98 4.69 21.20
C LYS A 122 -0.65 5.29 21.66
N GLU A 123 0.45 4.73 21.19
CA GLU A 123 1.81 5.15 21.55
C GLU A 123 2.28 6.35 20.70
N LYS A 124 1.85 6.40 19.43
CA LYS A 124 2.24 7.39 18.42
C LYS A 124 0.99 8.01 17.77
N PRO A 125 0.30 8.95 18.45
CA PRO A 125 -0.93 9.57 17.90
C PRO A 125 -0.74 10.28 16.55
N GLU A 126 0.48 10.72 16.25
CA GLU A 126 0.83 11.33 14.95
C GLU A 126 0.58 10.40 13.75
N LEU A 127 0.57 9.09 13.96
CA LEU A 127 0.25 8.13 12.91
C LEU A 127 -1.21 8.25 12.40
N PHE A 128 -2.11 8.85 13.17
CA PHE A 128 -3.46 9.17 12.68
C PHE A 128 -3.44 10.08 11.47
N ALA A 129 -2.54 11.08 11.45
CA ALA A 129 -2.38 11.97 10.29
C ALA A 129 -1.87 11.21 9.06
N VAL A 130 -0.93 10.27 9.25
CA VAL A 130 -0.41 9.40 8.19
C VAL A 130 -1.53 8.51 7.62
N LEU A 131 -2.35 7.93 8.49
CA LEU A 131 -3.46 7.07 8.05
C LEU A 131 -4.56 7.85 7.34
N ALA A 132 -4.84 9.08 7.79
CA ALA A 132 -5.87 9.95 7.20
C ALA A 132 -5.45 10.55 5.85
N ASN A 133 -4.15 10.74 5.60
CA ASN A 133 -3.66 11.30 4.36
C ASN A 133 -3.57 10.22 3.26
N PRO A 134 -4.34 10.29 2.16
CA PRO A 134 -4.25 9.33 1.06
C PRO A 134 -2.89 9.33 0.35
N PHE A 135 -2.13 10.43 0.44
CA PHE A 135 -0.83 10.60 -0.20
C PHE A 135 0.36 10.42 0.76
N SER A 136 0.15 9.86 1.93
CA SER A 136 1.20 9.74 2.97
C SER A 136 2.40 8.88 2.55
N LEU A 137 2.26 8.01 1.56
CA LEU A 137 3.33 7.15 1.04
C LEU A 137 3.97 7.70 -0.24
N SER A 138 3.54 8.85 -0.74
CA SER A 138 3.91 9.40 -2.05
C SER A 138 4.98 10.50 -1.99
N ASN A 139 5.98 10.37 -1.13
CA ASN A 139 7.20 11.21 -1.11
C ASN A 139 7.00 12.69 -1.49
N GLY A 140 6.13 13.40 -0.76
CA GLY A 140 5.87 14.84 -0.97
C GLY A 140 4.90 15.17 -2.11
N PHE A 141 4.41 14.19 -2.85
CA PHE A 141 3.34 14.42 -3.81
C PHE A 141 1.99 14.55 -3.09
N THR A 142 1.22 15.54 -3.49
CA THR A 142 -0.18 15.69 -3.07
C THR A 142 -1.03 15.84 -4.33
N GLY A 143 -1.87 14.86 -4.58
CA GLY A 143 -2.80 14.86 -5.71
C GLY A 143 -4.12 15.58 -5.39
N PRO A 144 -5.09 15.51 -6.30
CA PRO A 144 -6.41 16.08 -6.10
C PRO A 144 -7.14 15.41 -4.92
N GLU A 145 -8.12 16.13 -4.36
CA GLU A 145 -8.95 15.61 -3.28
C GLU A 145 -9.63 14.30 -3.69
N GLN A 146 -9.51 13.31 -2.83
CA GLN A 146 -10.13 12.00 -3.02
C GLN A 146 -11.58 12.02 -2.53
N ALA A 147 -12.48 11.44 -3.30
CA ALA A 147 -13.87 11.32 -2.91
C ALA A 147 -14.00 10.52 -1.59
N PRO A 148 -14.83 10.98 -0.64
CA PRO A 148 -15.03 10.26 0.61
C PRO A 148 -15.64 8.88 0.36
N ASP A 149 -15.03 7.85 0.93
CA ASP A 149 -15.48 6.46 0.88
C ASP A 149 -15.83 5.97 2.30
N SER A 150 -16.80 6.64 2.92
CA SER A 150 -17.16 6.38 4.32
C SER A 150 -18.59 5.86 4.49
N LYS A 151 -19.41 5.87 3.44
CA LYS A 151 -20.83 5.49 3.50
C LYS A 151 -21.23 4.65 2.30
N ALA A 152 -22.22 3.79 2.50
CA ALA A 152 -22.90 3.15 1.38
C ALA A 152 -23.67 4.19 0.56
N VAL A 153 -23.54 4.13 -0.75
CA VAL A 153 -24.22 5.00 -1.72
C VAL A 153 -24.79 4.17 -2.86
N TYR A 154 -25.88 4.65 -3.46
CA TYR A 154 -26.38 4.04 -4.69
C TYR A 154 -25.61 4.61 -5.88
N ASP A 155 -24.99 3.72 -6.66
CA ASP A 155 -24.29 4.08 -7.87
C ASP A 155 -25.24 3.93 -9.07
N GLU A 156 -25.73 5.03 -9.61
CA GLU A 156 -26.72 5.04 -10.70
C GLU A 156 -26.17 4.43 -11.98
N LYS A 157 -24.85 4.49 -12.23
CA LYS A 157 -24.25 3.91 -13.43
C LYS A 157 -24.14 2.39 -13.34
N LEU A 158 -24.00 1.87 -12.15
CA LEU A 158 -23.95 0.43 -11.89
C LEU A 158 -25.31 -0.15 -11.51
N GLU A 159 -26.32 0.73 -11.29
CA GLU A 159 -27.67 0.38 -10.83
C GLU A 159 -27.64 -0.49 -9.58
N THR A 160 -26.71 -0.21 -8.64
CA THR A 160 -26.54 -1.00 -7.41
C THR A 160 -26.00 -0.17 -6.26
N TRP A 161 -26.15 -0.70 -5.05
CA TRP A 161 -25.52 -0.14 -3.88
C TRP A 161 -24.05 -0.53 -3.83
N VAL A 162 -23.18 0.46 -3.55
CA VAL A 162 -21.76 0.28 -3.27
C VAL A 162 -21.49 0.72 -1.83
N ALA A 163 -20.59 0.02 -1.16
CA ALA A 163 -20.20 0.30 0.22
C ALA A 163 -18.67 0.39 0.33
N PRO A 164 -18.16 1.03 1.39
CA PRO A 164 -16.73 1.07 1.67
C PRO A 164 -16.13 -0.33 1.69
N PHE A 165 -14.96 -0.46 1.08
CA PHE A 165 -14.19 -1.70 1.10
C PHE A 165 -13.11 -1.60 2.17
N PHE A 166 -13.04 -2.57 3.07
CA PHE A 166 -12.16 -2.48 4.26
C PHE A 166 -10.66 -2.38 3.94
N MET A 167 -10.21 -2.83 2.75
CA MET A 167 -8.83 -2.68 2.29
C MET A 167 -8.60 -1.39 1.47
N ALA A 168 -9.64 -0.61 1.17
CA ALA A 168 -9.52 0.62 0.39
C ALA A 168 -8.48 1.61 0.97
N PRO A 169 -8.37 1.80 2.31
CA PRO A 169 -7.38 2.70 2.88
C PRO A 169 -5.92 2.32 2.55
N ILE A 170 -5.65 1.05 2.28
CA ILE A 170 -4.34 0.56 1.85
C ILE A 170 -4.19 0.75 0.34
N ASN A 171 -5.18 0.30 -0.43
CA ASN A 171 -5.15 0.33 -1.89
C ASN A 171 -5.06 1.76 -2.44
N THR A 172 -5.79 2.71 -1.87
CA THR A 172 -5.79 4.13 -2.30
C THR A 172 -4.50 4.86 -1.96
N LYS A 173 -3.62 4.29 -1.14
CA LYS A 173 -2.29 4.86 -0.86
C LYS A 173 -1.20 4.31 -1.77
N ASN A 174 -1.44 3.16 -2.40
CA ASN A 174 -0.47 2.45 -3.24
C ASN A 174 -0.70 2.66 -4.74
N VAL A 175 -1.81 3.27 -5.13
CA VAL A 175 -2.20 3.49 -6.54
C VAL A 175 -2.03 4.94 -6.96
#